data_adc985efe874131ba81aa51b6656ad14
#
_entry.id   adc985efe874131ba81aa51b6656ad14
#
_cell.length_a   1.000
_cell.length_b   1.000
_cell.length_c   1.000
_cell.angle_alpha   90.00
_cell.angle_beta   90.00
_cell.angle_gamma   90.00
#
_symmetry.space_group_name_H-M   'P 1'
#
loop_
_entity.id
_entity.type
_entity.pdbx_description
1 polymer ?
#
loop_
_entity_poly.entity_id
_entity_poly.type
_entity_poly.pdbx_seq_one_letter_code
_entity_poly.pdbx_strand_id
1 'polypeptide(L)'
;TCKAPWGFRLDGRKLKICESEADIVQRIFREYLSGKNPQEIADDLNASCLTERVWNYKAVDYILQNERYAGNALLQKRYTPDMLSRQQKTNHGEREMYFVPESNDAIISPEIFERAQVLRQKRSLGKAPVHSEIISQIRCICGARMRFKNVNSKWYLCCTNHDAKGDCLITP
;
A
#
# COMPACT_ATOMS: atom_id res chain seq x y z
N THR A 1 12.04 6.62 18.78
CA THR A 1 12.32 5.17 18.93
C THR A 1 11.93 4.48 17.65
N CYS A 2 12.90 3.94 16.90
CA CYS A 2 12.60 3.15 15.70
C CYS A 2 11.99 1.81 16.13
N LYS A 3 10.73 1.54 15.74
CA LYS A 3 10.12 0.23 15.93
C LYS A 3 10.58 -0.71 14.82
N ALA A 4 10.94 -1.95 15.17
CA ALA A 4 11.19 -2.99 14.20
C ALA A 4 9.90 -3.31 13.41
N PRO A 5 10.00 -3.65 12.12
CA PRO A 5 8.87 -4.21 11.38
C PRO A 5 8.41 -5.52 12.04
N TRP A 6 7.13 -5.86 11.88
CA TRP A 6 6.59 -7.15 12.32
C TRP A 6 7.38 -8.30 11.69
N GLY A 7 7.69 -9.34 12.44
CA GLY A 7 8.59 -10.42 12.02
C GLY A 7 10.05 -10.21 12.40
N PHE A 8 10.39 -9.01 12.91
CA PHE A 8 11.74 -8.68 13.35
C PHE A 8 11.76 -8.13 14.76
N ARG A 9 12.88 -8.37 15.46
CA ARG A 9 13.25 -7.75 16.72
C ARG A 9 14.51 -6.92 16.54
N LEU A 10 14.61 -5.83 17.25
CA LEU A 10 15.82 -5.00 17.27
C LEU A 10 16.81 -5.59 18.30
N ASP A 11 17.98 -5.96 17.82
CA ASP A 11 19.12 -6.32 18.64
C ASP A 11 20.25 -5.31 18.39
N GLY A 12 20.35 -4.33 19.28
CA GLY A 12 21.19 -3.16 19.04
C GLY A 12 20.75 -2.36 17.82
N ARG A 13 21.57 -2.40 16.76
CA ARG A 13 21.28 -1.74 15.45
C ARG A 13 20.87 -2.71 14.35
N LYS A 14 20.84 -4.00 14.65
CA LYS A 14 20.50 -5.04 13.66
C LYS A 14 19.08 -5.56 13.86
N LEU A 15 18.45 -5.95 12.79
CA LEU A 15 17.17 -6.65 12.79
C LEU A 15 17.46 -8.15 12.87
N LYS A 16 16.89 -8.82 13.88
CA LYS A 16 16.86 -10.29 14.00
C LYS A 16 15.47 -10.81 13.69
N ILE A 17 15.38 -11.93 13.01
CA ILE A 17 14.11 -12.59 12.69
C ILE A 17 13.49 -13.15 13.99
N CYS A 18 12.18 -12.94 14.14
CA CYS A 18 11.34 -13.58 15.12
C CYS A 18 10.56 -14.70 14.44
N GLU A 19 10.93 -15.95 14.64
CA GLU A 19 10.40 -17.11 13.89
C GLU A 19 8.87 -17.19 13.90
N SER A 20 8.24 -17.04 15.07
CA SER A 20 6.79 -17.10 15.21
C SER A 20 6.04 -16.01 14.43
N GLU A 21 6.66 -14.83 14.28
CA GLU A 21 6.10 -13.72 13.50
C GLU A 21 6.48 -13.87 12.01
N ALA A 22 7.64 -14.46 11.71
CA ALA A 22 8.12 -14.67 10.35
C ALA A 22 7.22 -15.66 9.58
N ASP A 23 6.71 -16.70 10.22
CA ASP A 23 5.76 -17.65 9.63
C ASP A 23 4.49 -16.94 9.13
N ILE A 24 4.01 -15.96 9.88
CA ILE A 24 2.85 -15.15 9.48
C ILE A 24 3.18 -14.28 8.27
N VAL A 25 4.38 -13.68 8.24
CA VAL A 25 4.83 -12.90 7.08
C VAL A 25 4.89 -13.78 5.84
N GLN A 26 5.47 -14.97 5.93
CA GLN A 26 5.54 -15.93 4.83
C GLN A 26 4.13 -16.34 4.37
N ARG A 27 3.21 -16.58 5.31
CA ARG A 27 1.81 -16.88 5.02
C ARG A 27 1.14 -15.74 4.24
N ILE A 28 1.33 -14.49 4.66
CA ILE A 28 0.79 -13.30 3.98
C ILE A 28 1.24 -13.26 2.50
N PHE A 29 2.53 -13.44 2.24
CA PHE A 29 3.04 -13.42 0.87
C PHE A 29 2.51 -14.59 0.03
N ARG A 30 2.45 -15.80 0.60
CA ARG A 30 1.90 -16.99 -0.07
C ARG A 30 0.42 -16.81 -0.44
N GLU A 31 -0.40 -16.35 0.49
CA GLU A 31 -1.82 -16.12 0.26
C GLU A 31 -2.06 -14.98 -0.74
N TYR A 32 -1.25 -13.93 -0.69
CA TYR A 32 -1.32 -12.84 -1.66
C TYR A 32 -1.00 -13.31 -3.08
N LEU A 33 0.03 -14.13 -3.25
CA LEU A 33 0.42 -14.71 -4.54
C LEU A 33 -0.57 -15.76 -5.05
N SER A 34 -1.34 -16.41 -4.15
CA SER A 34 -2.44 -17.30 -4.55
C SER A 34 -3.69 -16.55 -5.06
N GLY A 35 -3.70 -15.22 -4.96
CA GLY A 35 -4.77 -14.39 -5.54
C GLY A 35 -5.62 -13.63 -4.54
N LYS A 36 -5.55 -13.93 -3.22
CA LYS A 36 -6.31 -13.19 -2.20
C LYS A 36 -5.96 -11.70 -2.19
N ASN A 37 -6.91 -10.88 -1.81
CA ASN A 37 -6.65 -9.47 -1.58
C ASN A 37 -6.18 -9.22 -0.13
N PRO A 38 -5.52 -8.08 0.18
CA PRO A 38 -5.01 -7.81 1.52
C PRO A 38 -6.09 -7.74 2.61
N GLN A 39 -7.35 -7.44 2.28
CA GLN A 39 -8.45 -7.45 3.25
C GLN A 39 -8.84 -8.89 3.62
N GLU A 40 -9.00 -9.77 2.62
CA GLU A 40 -9.29 -11.19 2.84
C GLU A 40 -8.21 -11.86 3.70
N ILE A 41 -6.93 -11.55 3.43
CA ILE A 41 -5.81 -12.04 4.22
C ILE A 41 -5.90 -11.55 5.68
N ALA A 42 -6.25 -10.27 5.89
CA ALA A 42 -6.41 -9.72 7.23
C ALA A 42 -7.56 -10.40 7.98
N ASP A 43 -8.69 -10.64 7.31
CA ASP A 43 -9.86 -11.29 7.90
C ASP A 43 -9.53 -12.76 8.26
N ASP A 44 -8.82 -13.49 7.41
CA ASP A 44 -8.38 -14.87 7.66
C ASP A 44 -7.37 -14.95 8.84
N LEU A 45 -6.46 -13.96 8.95
CA LEU A 45 -5.51 -13.90 10.06
C LEU A 45 -6.24 -13.63 11.39
N ASN A 46 -7.24 -12.75 11.40
CA ASN A 46 -8.06 -12.47 12.57
C ASN A 46 -8.91 -13.68 12.96
N ALA A 47 -9.49 -14.38 11.99
CA ALA A 47 -10.29 -15.58 12.24
C ALA A 47 -9.44 -16.74 12.79
N SER A 48 -8.17 -16.84 12.40
CA SER A 48 -7.27 -17.89 12.87
C SER A 48 -6.76 -17.69 14.29
N CYS A 49 -6.95 -16.51 14.90
CA CYS A 49 -6.52 -16.17 16.28
C CYS A 49 -5.06 -16.51 16.60
N LEU A 50 -4.19 -16.58 15.60
CA LEU A 50 -2.78 -16.96 15.75
C LEU A 50 -1.95 -15.88 16.45
N THR A 51 -2.48 -14.66 16.55
CA THR A 51 -1.82 -13.54 17.21
C THR A 51 -2.82 -12.70 17.99
N GLU A 52 -2.38 -12.04 19.04
CA GLU A 52 -3.16 -11.02 19.77
C GLU A 52 -3.35 -9.73 18.94
N ARG A 53 -2.61 -9.59 17.84
CA ARG A 53 -2.67 -8.42 16.97
C ARG A 53 -3.91 -8.46 16.10
N VAL A 54 -4.66 -7.35 16.08
CA VAL A 54 -5.72 -7.14 15.09
C VAL A 54 -5.13 -6.73 13.75
N TRP A 55 -5.42 -7.53 12.74
CA TRP A 55 -4.98 -7.30 11.37
C TRP A 55 -6.00 -6.49 10.59
N ASN A 56 -5.53 -5.62 9.73
CA ASN A 56 -6.34 -4.84 8.81
C ASN A 56 -5.63 -4.71 7.45
N TYR A 57 -6.36 -4.27 6.45
CA TYR A 57 -5.83 -4.05 5.10
C TYR A 57 -4.49 -3.31 5.09
N LYS A 58 -4.39 -2.19 5.85
CA LYS A 58 -3.17 -1.36 5.86
C LYS A 58 -1.96 -2.08 6.43
N ALA A 59 -2.17 -2.92 7.44
CA ALA A 59 -1.09 -3.68 8.06
C ALA A 59 -0.54 -4.74 7.10
N VAL A 60 -1.42 -5.45 6.39
CA VAL A 60 -1.03 -6.45 5.37
C VAL A 60 -0.36 -5.75 4.19
N ASP A 61 -0.95 -4.66 3.67
CA ASP A 61 -0.38 -3.91 2.55
C ASP A 61 0.99 -3.32 2.88
N TYR A 62 1.20 -2.85 4.12
CA TYR A 62 2.51 -2.40 4.60
C TYR A 62 3.56 -3.52 4.57
N ILE A 63 3.20 -4.73 4.99
CA ILE A 63 4.10 -5.89 4.95
C ILE A 63 4.47 -6.21 3.49
N LEU A 64 3.48 -6.25 2.59
CA LEU A 64 3.71 -6.53 1.17
C LEU A 64 4.59 -5.50 0.47
N GLN A 65 4.67 -4.26 0.97
CA GLN A 65 5.47 -3.17 0.40
C GLN A 65 6.90 -3.08 0.94
N ASN A 66 7.16 -3.68 2.09
CA ASN A 66 8.39 -3.43 2.81
C ASN A 66 9.51 -4.36 2.33
N GLU A 67 10.48 -3.81 1.63
CA GLU A 67 11.65 -4.53 1.09
C GLU A 67 12.54 -5.17 2.14
N ARG A 68 12.40 -4.81 3.41
CA ARG A 68 13.16 -5.43 4.51
C ARG A 68 12.84 -6.90 4.68
N TYR A 69 11.66 -7.35 4.27
CA TYR A 69 11.32 -8.77 4.30
C TYR A 69 12.11 -9.60 3.29
N ALA A 70 12.61 -8.98 2.22
CA ALA A 70 13.54 -9.59 1.26
C ALA A 70 15.02 -9.31 1.59
N GLY A 71 15.32 -8.84 2.80
CA GLY A 71 16.68 -8.58 3.26
C GLY A 71 17.27 -7.23 2.83
N ASN A 72 16.54 -6.42 2.09
CA ASN A 72 17.02 -5.15 1.54
C ASN A 72 16.52 -3.95 2.35
N ALA A 73 17.14 -2.78 2.18
CA ALA A 73 16.65 -1.54 2.75
C ALA A 73 16.68 -0.41 1.73
N LEU A 74 15.58 0.33 1.63
CA LEU A 74 15.51 1.58 0.90
C LEU A 74 15.50 2.73 1.89
N LEU A 75 16.57 3.52 1.88
CA LEU A 75 16.77 4.65 2.78
C LEU A 75 16.26 5.95 2.13
N GLN A 76 16.01 6.96 2.97
CA GLN A 76 15.47 8.28 2.57
C GLN A 76 14.11 8.25 1.86
N LYS A 77 13.24 7.28 2.19
CA LYS A 77 11.83 7.29 1.75
C LYS A 77 11.05 8.51 2.23
N ARG A 78 11.53 9.15 3.29
CA ARG A 78 10.95 10.37 3.88
C ARG A 78 12.05 11.37 4.20
N TYR A 79 11.74 12.64 4.08
CA TYR A 79 12.64 13.73 4.45
C TYR A 79 11.86 14.89 5.08
N THR A 80 12.58 15.72 5.83
CA THR A 80 12.03 16.96 6.39
C THR A 80 12.53 18.10 5.52
N PRO A 81 11.65 18.75 4.72
CA PRO A 81 12.07 19.82 3.80
C PRO A 81 12.52 21.07 4.53
N ASP A 82 11.90 21.35 5.67
CA ASP A 82 12.16 22.54 6.48
C ASP A 82 12.33 22.16 7.96
N MET A 83 13.41 22.64 8.56
CA MET A 83 13.72 22.42 9.99
C MET A 83 12.70 23.08 10.93
N LEU A 84 12.04 24.16 10.50
CA LEU A 84 11.08 24.88 11.32
C LEU A 84 9.74 24.15 11.39
N SER A 85 9.27 23.60 10.28
CA SER A 85 7.98 22.92 10.20
C SER A 85 7.98 21.54 10.85
N ARG A 86 9.15 20.90 10.98
CA ARG A 86 9.35 19.51 11.45
C ARG A 86 8.44 18.45 10.78
N GLN A 87 7.77 18.81 9.70
CA GLN A 87 6.88 17.90 8.99
C GLN A 87 7.68 17.03 8.03
N GLN A 88 7.53 15.72 8.18
CA GLN A 88 8.10 14.76 7.23
C GLN A 88 7.22 14.63 6.00
N LYS A 89 7.84 14.72 4.82
CA LYS A 89 7.21 14.41 3.53
C LYS A 89 7.75 13.11 2.97
N THR A 90 6.90 12.41 2.20
CA THR A 90 7.34 11.27 1.43
C THR A 90 8.24 11.75 0.29
N ASN A 91 9.34 11.07 0.08
CA ASN A 91 10.27 11.36 -1.02
C ASN A 91 9.73 10.72 -2.31
N HIS A 92 9.40 11.54 -3.29
CA HIS A 92 8.96 11.11 -4.62
C HIS A 92 10.04 11.33 -5.70
N GLY A 93 11.31 11.46 -5.27
CA GLY A 93 12.45 11.74 -6.15
C GLY A 93 13.05 13.12 -5.93
N GLU A 94 12.54 13.93 -4.98
CA GLU A 94 13.08 15.25 -4.64
C GLU A 94 14.46 15.16 -3.96
N ARG A 95 14.74 14.02 -3.33
CA ARG A 95 16.04 13.69 -2.74
C ARG A 95 16.47 12.29 -3.15
N GLU A 96 17.78 12.07 -3.21
CA GLU A 96 18.34 10.75 -3.51
C GLU A 96 17.86 9.71 -2.49
N MET A 97 17.44 8.54 -3.00
CA MET A 97 17.13 7.37 -2.18
C MET A 97 18.25 6.34 -2.34
N TYR A 98 18.64 5.71 -1.23
CA TYR A 98 19.75 4.74 -1.24
C TYR A 98 19.21 3.34 -1.04
N PHE A 99 19.42 2.48 -2.02
CA PHE A 99 19.11 1.06 -1.92
C PHE A 99 20.32 0.33 -1.35
N VAL A 100 20.13 -0.36 -0.23
CA VAL A 100 21.14 -1.15 0.45
C VAL A 100 20.71 -2.61 0.39
N PRO A 101 21.35 -3.43 -0.45
CA PRO A 101 21.12 -4.87 -0.50
C PRO A 101 21.66 -5.53 0.76
N GLU A 102 21.09 -6.69 1.12
CA GLU A 102 21.56 -7.54 2.22
C GLU A 102 21.75 -6.79 3.56
N SER A 103 20.85 -5.84 3.83
CA SER A 103 20.93 -5.02 5.04
C SER A 103 20.51 -5.76 6.31
N ASN A 104 19.75 -6.84 6.16
CA ASN A 104 19.29 -7.73 7.23
C ASN A 104 18.94 -9.13 6.68
N ASP A 105 18.79 -10.11 7.59
CA ASP A 105 18.34 -11.44 7.21
C ASP A 105 16.96 -11.38 6.55
N ALA A 106 16.79 -12.13 5.45
CA ALA A 106 15.54 -12.16 4.68
C ALA A 106 14.56 -13.18 5.27
N ILE A 107 13.30 -12.79 5.44
CA ILE A 107 12.20 -13.70 5.81
C ILE A 107 11.64 -14.42 4.57
N ILE A 108 11.66 -13.73 3.43
CA ILE A 108 11.22 -14.27 2.14
C ILE A 108 12.32 -14.09 1.08
N SER A 109 12.31 -14.92 0.04
CA SER A 109 13.26 -14.74 -1.06
C SER A 109 12.95 -13.47 -1.86
N PRO A 110 13.97 -12.81 -2.44
CA PRO A 110 13.81 -11.65 -3.30
C PRO A 110 12.82 -11.89 -4.46
N GLU A 111 12.83 -13.11 -5.03
CA GLU A 111 11.93 -13.48 -6.13
C GLU A 111 10.46 -13.48 -5.72
N ILE A 112 10.16 -13.97 -4.51
CA ILE A 112 8.79 -13.93 -3.96
C ILE A 112 8.35 -12.48 -3.78
N PHE A 113 9.23 -11.64 -3.26
CA PHE A 113 8.95 -10.22 -3.09
C PHE A 113 8.69 -9.53 -4.43
N GLU A 114 9.53 -9.73 -5.43
CA GLU A 114 9.37 -9.15 -6.77
C GLU A 114 8.06 -9.58 -7.42
N ARG A 115 7.73 -10.87 -7.36
CA ARG A 115 6.44 -11.38 -7.85
C ARG A 115 5.25 -10.71 -7.17
N ALA A 116 5.34 -10.48 -5.87
CA ALA A 116 4.30 -9.76 -5.13
C ALA A 116 4.20 -8.29 -5.58
N GLN A 117 5.33 -7.60 -5.86
CA GLN A 117 5.31 -6.23 -6.38
C GLN A 117 4.69 -6.16 -7.78
N VAL A 118 5.05 -7.07 -8.69
CA VAL A 118 4.45 -7.16 -10.03
C VAL A 118 2.93 -7.35 -9.95
N LEU A 119 2.47 -8.24 -9.06
CA LEU A 119 1.03 -8.46 -8.85
C LEU A 119 0.34 -7.21 -8.27
N ARG A 120 0.98 -6.51 -7.32
CA ARG A 120 0.49 -5.25 -6.77
C ARG A 120 0.36 -4.18 -7.85
N GLN A 121 1.36 -4.04 -8.70
CA GLN A 121 1.34 -3.08 -9.79
C GLN A 121 0.21 -3.39 -10.78
N LYS A 122 0.03 -4.66 -11.18
CA LYS A 122 -1.09 -5.09 -12.04
C LYS A 122 -2.45 -4.75 -11.42
N ARG A 123 -2.64 -5.01 -10.13
CA ARG A 123 -3.88 -4.68 -9.40
C ARG A 123 -4.10 -3.18 -9.25
N SER A 124 -3.02 -2.40 -9.17
CA SER A 124 -3.08 -0.93 -9.13
C SER A 124 -3.48 -0.34 -10.48
N LEU A 125 -3.00 -0.90 -11.58
CA LEU A 125 -3.36 -0.48 -12.94
C LEU A 125 -4.84 -0.73 -13.28
N GLY A 126 -5.48 -1.70 -12.59
CA GLY A 126 -6.94 -1.93 -12.69
C GLY A 126 -7.79 -0.93 -11.89
N LYS A 127 -7.19 -0.07 -11.09
CA LYS A 127 -7.87 1.05 -10.43
C LYS A 127 -7.95 2.22 -11.41
N ALA A 128 -8.98 3.09 -11.21
CA ALA A 128 -9.36 4.17 -12.09
C ALA A 128 -8.25 4.77 -12.95
N PRO A 129 -8.48 5.09 -14.20
CA PRO A 129 -7.49 5.69 -15.08
C PRO A 129 -6.95 6.96 -14.42
N VAL A 130 -5.63 7.00 -14.23
CA VAL A 130 -4.92 8.07 -13.54
C VAL A 130 -4.77 9.27 -14.49
N HIS A 131 -5.85 9.98 -14.73
CA HIS A 131 -5.81 11.32 -15.30
C HIS A 131 -6.49 12.29 -14.34
N SER A 132 -6.02 12.34 -13.08
CA SER A 132 -6.52 13.25 -12.06
C SER A 132 -6.46 14.71 -12.52
N GLU A 133 -5.46 15.08 -13.31
CA GLU A 133 -5.31 16.43 -13.86
C GLU A 133 -6.41 16.74 -14.90
N ILE A 134 -6.66 15.85 -15.85
CA ILE A 134 -7.71 16.03 -16.85
C ILE A 134 -9.08 16.07 -16.18
N ILE A 135 -9.35 15.18 -15.24
CA ILE A 135 -10.63 15.11 -14.53
C ILE A 135 -10.87 16.37 -13.69
N SER A 136 -9.81 16.93 -13.10
CA SER A 136 -9.92 18.19 -12.33
C SER A 136 -10.41 19.37 -13.18
N GLN A 137 -10.20 19.31 -14.49
CA GLN A 137 -10.62 20.33 -15.46
C GLN A 137 -12.02 20.06 -16.05
N ILE A 138 -12.51 18.81 -15.99
CA ILE A 138 -13.83 18.46 -16.53
C ILE A 138 -14.91 18.93 -15.58
N ARG A 139 -15.85 19.73 -16.10
CA ARG A 139 -17.04 20.18 -15.39
C ARG A 139 -18.30 19.63 -16.03
N CYS A 140 -19.27 19.31 -15.20
CA CYS A 140 -20.61 19.00 -15.67
C CYS A 140 -21.27 20.29 -16.22
N ILE A 141 -22.29 20.16 -17.06
CA ILE A 141 -23.10 21.27 -17.54
C ILE A 141 -23.69 22.07 -16.36
N CYS A 142 -23.97 21.43 -15.22
CA CYS A 142 -24.41 22.09 -13.99
C CYS A 142 -23.28 22.81 -13.22
N GLY A 143 -22.06 22.88 -13.75
CA GLY A 143 -20.88 23.50 -13.15
C GLY A 143 -20.14 22.66 -12.10
N ALA A 144 -20.74 21.54 -11.64
CA ALA A 144 -20.12 20.68 -10.65
C ALA A 144 -18.90 19.91 -11.17
N ARG A 145 -18.04 19.47 -10.27
CA ARG A 145 -16.91 18.60 -10.62
C ARG A 145 -17.40 17.22 -11.06
N MET A 146 -16.64 16.62 -11.97
CA MET A 146 -16.84 15.21 -12.36
C MET A 146 -15.91 14.31 -11.54
N ARG A 147 -16.36 13.08 -11.27
CA ARG A 147 -15.56 12.05 -10.61
C ARG A 147 -15.78 10.69 -11.24
N PHE A 148 -14.78 9.82 -11.16
CA PHE A 148 -14.95 8.43 -11.55
C PHE A 148 -15.70 7.64 -10.47
N LYS A 149 -16.64 6.81 -10.92
CA LYS A 149 -17.37 5.85 -10.11
C LYS A 149 -17.23 4.47 -10.73
N ASN A 150 -16.87 3.49 -9.93
CA ASN A 150 -16.84 2.09 -10.36
C ASN A 150 -18.18 1.44 -10.01
N VAL A 151 -18.84 0.87 -11.02
CA VAL A 151 -20.07 0.09 -10.84
C VAL A 151 -19.92 -1.20 -11.65
N ASN A 152 -19.97 -2.35 -10.97
CA ASN A 152 -19.83 -3.67 -11.60
C ASN A 152 -18.58 -3.79 -12.49
N SER A 153 -17.43 -3.39 -11.96
CA SER A 153 -16.12 -3.39 -12.63
C SER A 153 -16.03 -2.49 -13.88
N LYS A 154 -17.01 -1.66 -14.14
CA LYS A 154 -16.98 -0.62 -15.18
C LYS A 154 -16.82 0.76 -14.54
N TRP A 155 -16.01 1.59 -15.20
CA TRP A 155 -15.77 2.95 -14.75
C TRP A 155 -16.66 3.94 -15.49
N TYR A 156 -17.34 4.76 -14.72
CA TYR A 156 -18.22 5.84 -15.22
C TYR A 156 -17.71 7.18 -14.74
N LEU A 157 -17.87 8.21 -15.55
CA LEU A 157 -17.60 9.58 -15.18
C LEU A 157 -18.91 10.21 -14.71
N CYS A 158 -19.05 10.48 -13.41
CA CYS A 158 -20.28 10.94 -12.78
C CYS A 158 -20.16 12.37 -12.26
N CYS A 159 -21.26 13.12 -12.32
CA CYS A 159 -21.36 14.44 -11.72
C CYS A 159 -21.52 14.34 -10.19
N THR A 160 -20.76 15.14 -9.44
CA THR A 160 -20.85 15.14 -7.97
C THR A 160 -22.20 15.63 -7.45
N ASN A 161 -22.90 16.55 -8.15
CA ASN A 161 -24.23 17.00 -7.77
C ASN A 161 -25.28 15.93 -8.01
N HIS A 162 -25.18 15.15 -9.08
CA HIS A 162 -26.09 14.04 -9.35
C HIS A 162 -25.98 12.96 -8.26
N ASP A 163 -24.76 12.61 -7.87
CA ASP A 163 -24.51 11.58 -6.85
C ASP A 163 -24.93 12.02 -5.42
N ALA A 164 -24.86 13.32 -5.11
CA ALA A 164 -25.12 13.83 -3.77
C ALA A 164 -26.57 14.30 -3.56
N LYS A 165 -27.21 14.86 -4.59
CA LYS A 165 -28.49 15.57 -4.45
C LYS A 165 -29.53 15.20 -5.51
N GLY A 166 -29.14 14.47 -6.55
CA GLY A 166 -30.06 14.18 -7.68
C GLY A 166 -30.37 15.39 -8.59
N ASP A 167 -29.76 16.54 -8.34
CA ASP A 167 -30.09 17.83 -8.97
C ASP A 167 -29.47 18.06 -10.35
N CYS A 168 -28.86 17.04 -10.95
CA CYS A 168 -28.26 17.15 -12.26
C CYS A 168 -29.11 16.43 -13.33
N LEU A 169 -29.43 17.11 -14.43
CA LEU A 169 -30.24 16.61 -15.55
C LEU A 169 -29.56 15.52 -16.39
N ILE A 170 -28.27 15.25 -16.16
CA ILE A 170 -27.55 14.18 -16.88
C ILE A 170 -27.73 12.88 -16.09
N THR A 171 -28.61 12.03 -16.58
CA THR A 171 -28.65 10.61 -16.19
C THR A 171 -27.51 9.88 -16.88
N PRO A 172 -26.80 8.94 -16.18
CA PRO A 172 -25.74 8.13 -16.80
C PRO A 172 -26.29 7.20 -17.87
#